data_0f799303968f5e65c4175d11183cfbcf
#
_entry.id   0f799303968f5e65c4175d11183cfbcf
#
_cell.length_a   1.000
_cell.length_b   1.000
_cell.length_c   1.000
_cell.angle_alpha   90.00
_cell.angle_beta   90.00
_cell.angle_gamma   90.00
#
_symmetry.space_group_name_H-M   'P 1'
#
loop_
_entity.id
_entity.type
_entity.pdbx_description
1 polymer ?
#
loop_
_entity_poly.entity_id
_entity_poly.type
_entity_poly.pdbx_seq_one_letter_code
_entity_poly.pdbx_strand_id
1 'polypeptide(L)'
;MKLRETKIQTRKTRVWQNVKSVTSTLVFVWLFTHHVAQATMVPTESMNPTILVGDHFMLDKVAFPANYPDFLLKFLPERAIQRTDILAFWSPEVPDLRLIKRVIGLPGETLEIRVGDIYINGE
;
A
#
# COMPACT_ATOMS: atom_id res chain seq x y z
N MET A 1 -16.76 53.86 10.42
CA MET A 1 -17.22 52.62 11.06
C MET A 1 -17.34 51.47 10.07
N LYS A 2 -18.01 51.59 8.93
CA LYS A 2 -18.19 50.56 7.88
C LYS A 2 -16.86 49.91 7.36
N LEU A 3 -15.79 50.64 7.17
CA LEU A 3 -14.49 50.13 6.64
C LEU A 3 -13.77 49.18 7.58
N ARG A 4 -14.02 49.23 8.86
CA ARG A 4 -13.42 48.36 9.86
C ARG A 4 -14.12 47.01 9.93
N GLU A 5 -15.40 46.99 9.73
CA GLU A 5 -16.23 45.77 9.68
C GLU A 5 -15.93 44.94 8.43
N THR A 6 -15.80 45.61 7.27
CA THR A 6 -15.43 44.90 6.01
C THR A 6 -14.04 44.24 6.09
N LYS A 7 -13.05 44.88 6.71
CA LYS A 7 -11.71 44.28 6.92
C LYS A 7 -11.74 43.06 7.86
N ILE A 8 -12.56 43.08 8.89
CA ILE A 8 -12.71 41.97 9.83
C ILE A 8 -13.41 40.79 9.18
N GLN A 9 -14.45 41.04 8.39
CA GLN A 9 -15.15 40.00 7.63
C GLN A 9 -14.23 39.32 6.60
N THR A 10 -13.46 40.09 5.86
CA THR A 10 -12.49 39.55 4.87
C THR A 10 -11.39 38.74 5.53
N ARG A 11 -10.95 39.10 6.73
CA ARG A 11 -9.96 38.35 7.49
C ARG A 11 -10.52 37.02 8.01
N LYS A 12 -11.75 37.01 8.53
CA LYS A 12 -12.42 35.77 8.96
C LYS A 12 -12.64 34.80 7.83
N THR A 13 -13.08 35.27 6.66
CA THR A 13 -13.28 34.42 5.48
C THR A 13 -11.97 33.82 4.96
N ARG A 14 -10.86 34.60 4.95
CA ARG A 14 -9.53 34.08 4.58
C ARG A 14 -9.03 33.03 5.56
N VAL A 15 -9.15 33.29 6.85
CA VAL A 15 -8.75 32.29 7.87
C VAL A 15 -9.55 31.01 7.72
N TRP A 16 -10.86 31.12 7.51
CA TRP A 16 -11.72 29.94 7.32
C TRP A 16 -11.40 29.18 6.03
N GLN A 17 -11.09 29.85 4.94
CA GLN A 17 -10.64 29.24 3.69
C GLN A 17 -9.28 28.52 3.87
N ASN A 18 -8.33 29.14 4.57
CA ASN A 18 -7.04 28.51 4.85
C ASN A 18 -7.19 27.29 5.75
N VAL A 19 -8.03 27.35 6.78
CA VAL A 19 -8.34 26.21 7.65
C VAL A 19 -8.93 25.05 6.83
N LYS A 20 -9.92 25.32 5.98
CA LYS A 20 -10.50 24.29 5.10
C LYS A 20 -9.46 23.67 4.18
N SER A 21 -8.62 24.50 3.55
CA SER A 21 -7.54 24.02 2.66
C SER A 21 -6.55 23.12 3.40
N VAL A 22 -6.07 23.55 4.54
CA VAL A 22 -5.12 22.76 5.36
C VAL A 22 -5.75 21.45 5.82
N THR A 23 -7.01 21.51 6.33
CA THR A 23 -7.72 20.31 6.76
C THR A 23 -7.94 19.35 5.60
N SER A 24 -8.36 19.84 4.43
CA SER A 24 -8.55 19.02 3.24
C SER A 24 -7.25 18.35 2.79
N THR A 25 -6.14 19.09 2.82
CA THR A 25 -4.82 18.55 2.49
C THR A 25 -4.39 17.46 3.47
N LEU A 26 -4.56 17.69 4.77
CA LEU A 26 -4.21 16.70 5.80
C LEU A 26 -5.06 15.42 5.65
N VAL A 27 -6.36 15.57 5.41
CA VAL A 27 -7.26 14.43 5.18
C VAL A 27 -6.85 13.68 3.91
N PHE A 28 -6.53 14.39 2.83
CA PHE A 28 -6.06 13.77 1.59
C PHE A 28 -4.76 12.99 1.79
N VAL A 29 -3.76 13.60 2.44
CA VAL A 29 -2.47 12.94 2.74
C VAL A 29 -2.69 11.71 3.61
N TRP A 30 -3.53 11.82 4.64
CA TRP A 30 -3.86 10.70 5.52
C TRP A 30 -4.54 9.54 4.76
N LEU A 31 -5.55 9.84 3.93
CA LEU A 31 -6.20 8.82 3.09
C LEU A 31 -5.21 8.19 2.11
N PHE A 32 -4.37 9.00 1.47
CA PHE A 32 -3.39 8.50 0.51
C PHE A 32 -2.39 7.54 1.16
N THR A 33 -1.78 7.94 2.27
CA THR A 33 -0.78 7.13 2.97
C THR A 33 -1.38 5.88 3.61
N HIS A 34 -2.64 5.94 4.06
CA HIS A 34 -3.29 4.77 4.65
C HIS A 34 -3.80 3.76 3.62
N HIS A 35 -4.31 4.24 2.49
CA HIS A 35 -5.04 3.38 1.56
C HIS A 35 -4.35 3.15 0.21
N VAL A 36 -3.52 4.07 -0.26
CA VAL A 36 -2.93 3.96 -1.61
C VAL A 36 -1.52 3.40 -1.55
N ALA A 37 -0.65 4.00 -0.76
CA ALA A 37 0.75 3.63 -0.73
C ALA A 37 1.32 3.65 0.69
N GLN A 38 2.20 2.71 0.98
CA GLN A 38 2.89 2.65 2.26
C GLN A 38 4.37 2.42 2.04
N ALA A 39 5.20 3.35 2.57
CA ALA A 39 6.63 3.10 2.65
C ALA A 39 6.91 1.99 3.68
N THR A 40 7.77 1.07 3.33
CA THR A 40 8.21 -0.01 4.22
C THR A 40 9.68 -0.32 3.98
N MET A 41 10.30 -1.00 4.94
CA MET A 41 11.68 -1.42 4.89
C MET A 41 11.75 -2.94 4.88
N VAL A 42 12.74 -3.50 4.20
CA VAL A 42 12.95 -4.96 4.13
C VAL A 42 13.57 -5.46 5.42
N PRO A 43 12.87 -6.32 6.19
CA PRO A 43 13.38 -6.80 7.47
C PRO A 43 14.24 -8.07 7.35
N THR A 44 14.22 -8.78 6.22
CA THR A 44 14.85 -10.11 6.09
C THR A 44 15.60 -10.27 4.77
N GLU A 45 16.63 -11.15 4.79
CA GLU A 45 17.49 -11.44 3.63
C GLU A 45 16.86 -12.38 2.58
N SER A 46 15.66 -12.86 2.79
CA SER A 46 15.04 -13.91 1.97
C SER A 46 14.81 -13.52 0.50
N MET A 47 14.97 -12.25 0.15
CA MET A 47 14.83 -11.73 -1.21
C MET A 47 16.18 -11.33 -1.84
N ASN A 48 17.30 -11.61 -1.16
CA ASN A 48 18.64 -11.38 -1.70
C ASN A 48 18.88 -12.29 -2.93
N PRO A 49 19.49 -11.83 -4.05
CA PRO A 49 20.06 -10.49 -4.25
C PRO A 49 19.06 -9.46 -4.85
N THR A 50 17.79 -9.81 -5.06
CA THR A 50 16.82 -8.92 -5.72
C THR A 50 16.49 -7.68 -4.90
N ILE A 51 16.38 -7.86 -3.58
CA ILE A 51 16.07 -6.80 -2.62
C ILE A 51 16.96 -7.02 -1.40
N LEU A 52 17.66 -5.98 -0.96
CA LEU A 52 18.58 -6.05 0.17
C LEU A 52 17.88 -5.68 1.48
N VAL A 53 18.39 -6.21 2.59
CA VAL A 53 17.95 -5.79 3.92
C VAL A 53 18.24 -4.30 4.11
N GLY A 54 17.25 -3.56 4.59
CA GLY A 54 17.35 -2.11 4.77
C GLY A 54 16.88 -1.30 3.57
N ASP A 55 16.62 -1.92 2.41
CA ASP A 55 16.02 -1.21 1.28
C ASP A 55 14.64 -0.67 1.65
N HIS A 56 14.40 0.56 1.20
CA HIS A 56 13.10 1.23 1.32
C HIS A 56 12.33 1.11 0.02
N PHE A 57 11.10 0.65 0.09
CA PHE A 57 10.23 0.58 -1.07
C PHE A 57 8.80 0.98 -0.71
N MET A 58 8.02 1.23 -1.73
CA MET A 58 6.64 1.64 -1.59
C MET A 58 5.72 0.48 -1.96
N LEU A 59 4.87 0.08 -1.02
CA LEU A 59 3.83 -0.91 -1.25
C LEU A 59 2.65 -0.24 -1.93
N ASP A 60 2.23 -0.81 -3.05
CA ASP A 60 0.96 -0.49 -3.69
C ASP A 60 -0.16 -1.29 -3.00
N LYS A 61 -0.99 -0.58 -2.26
CA LYS A 61 -2.12 -1.19 -1.54
C LYS A 61 -3.37 -1.33 -2.42
N VAL A 62 -3.42 -0.63 -3.53
CA VAL A 62 -4.57 -0.64 -4.43
C VAL A 62 -4.53 -1.85 -5.35
N ALA A 63 -3.34 -2.33 -5.71
CA ALA A 63 -3.16 -3.48 -6.58
C ALA A 63 -3.79 -4.78 -6.02
N PHE A 64 -3.79 -4.93 -4.68
CA PHE A 64 -4.34 -6.10 -3.99
C PHE A 64 -5.19 -5.65 -2.79
N PRO A 65 -6.43 -5.22 -3.02
CA PRO A 65 -7.25 -4.54 -2.02
C PRO A 65 -7.94 -5.52 -1.04
N ALA A 66 -7.17 -6.35 -0.33
CA ALA A 66 -7.68 -7.36 0.60
C ALA A 66 -8.46 -6.80 1.81
N ASN A 67 -8.27 -5.53 2.15
CA ASN A 67 -8.83 -4.92 3.36
C ASN A 67 -9.81 -3.78 3.08
N TYR A 68 -10.35 -3.72 1.87
CA TYR A 68 -11.34 -2.70 1.52
C TYR A 68 -12.76 -3.23 1.67
N PRO A 69 -13.71 -2.41 2.11
CA PRO A 69 -15.11 -2.79 2.14
C PRO A 69 -15.66 -3.06 0.72
N ASP A 70 -16.57 -4.01 0.60
CA ASP A 70 -17.09 -4.54 -0.67
C ASP A 70 -17.61 -3.47 -1.63
N PHE A 71 -18.16 -2.36 -1.10
CA PHE A 71 -18.66 -1.29 -1.95
C PHE A 71 -17.53 -0.52 -2.67
N LEU A 72 -16.31 -0.50 -2.12
CA LEU A 72 -15.14 0.12 -2.74
C LEU A 72 -14.46 -0.82 -3.72
N LEU A 73 -14.53 -2.14 -3.50
CA LEU A 73 -13.91 -3.14 -4.38
C LEU A 73 -14.41 -3.03 -5.82
N LYS A 74 -15.67 -2.60 -6.03
CA LYS A 74 -16.24 -2.39 -7.37
C LYS A 74 -15.55 -1.28 -8.19
N PHE A 75 -14.87 -0.36 -7.51
CA PHE A 75 -14.20 0.79 -8.15
C PHE A 75 -12.69 0.61 -8.21
N LEU A 76 -12.14 -0.40 -7.55
CA LEU A 76 -10.71 -0.67 -7.55
C LEU A 76 -10.37 -1.66 -8.67
N PRO A 77 -9.20 -1.51 -9.32
CA PRO A 77 -8.76 -2.48 -10.32
C PRO A 77 -8.52 -3.83 -9.66
N GLU A 78 -9.24 -4.85 -10.10
CA GLU A 78 -8.97 -6.22 -9.71
C GLU A 78 -7.80 -6.75 -10.54
N ARG A 79 -6.65 -6.87 -9.92
CA ARG A 79 -5.46 -7.46 -10.53
C ARG A 79 -5.30 -8.89 -10.05
N ALA A 80 -5.33 -9.85 -10.97
CA ALA A 80 -4.95 -11.22 -10.67
C ALA A 80 -3.47 -11.30 -10.31
N ILE A 81 -3.14 -12.08 -9.27
CA ILE A 81 -1.76 -12.37 -8.90
C ILE A 81 -1.10 -13.15 -10.05
N GLN A 82 0.09 -12.70 -10.44
CA GLN A 82 0.88 -13.33 -11.49
C GLN A 82 2.12 -14.00 -10.89
N ARG A 83 2.64 -15.00 -11.60
CA ARG A 83 3.94 -15.59 -11.26
C ARG A 83 5.02 -14.51 -11.32
N THR A 84 5.94 -14.54 -10.37
CA THR A 84 7.01 -13.56 -10.14
C THR A 84 6.59 -12.26 -9.44
N ASP A 85 5.30 -12.00 -9.20
CA ASP A 85 4.88 -10.87 -8.39
C ASP A 85 5.55 -10.91 -7.01
N ILE A 86 5.90 -9.74 -6.50
CA ILE A 86 6.44 -9.59 -5.14
C ILE A 86 5.32 -9.10 -4.25
N LEU A 87 4.96 -9.90 -3.27
CA LEU A 87 3.88 -9.63 -2.33
C LEU A 87 4.42 -9.35 -0.94
N ALA A 88 3.82 -8.38 -0.26
CA ALA A 88 4.04 -8.11 1.15
C ALA A 88 2.78 -8.49 1.94
N PHE A 89 2.93 -9.34 2.95
CA PHE A 89 1.84 -9.81 3.80
C PHE A 89 2.31 -10.00 5.25
N TRP A 90 1.36 -10.08 6.15
CA TRP A 90 1.67 -10.34 7.56
C TRP A 90 2.00 -11.82 7.77
N SER A 91 3.02 -12.09 8.57
CA SER A 91 3.38 -13.46 8.94
C SER A 91 2.23 -14.12 9.69
N PRO A 92 1.81 -15.35 9.31
CA PRO A 92 0.83 -16.09 10.08
C PRO A 92 1.39 -16.64 11.41
N GLU A 93 2.72 -16.75 11.52
CA GLU A 93 3.40 -17.36 12.68
C GLU A 93 3.88 -16.32 13.69
N VAL A 94 4.32 -15.16 13.22
CA VAL A 94 4.89 -14.10 14.06
C VAL A 94 4.05 -12.84 13.94
N PRO A 95 3.34 -12.43 15.01
CA PRO A 95 2.58 -11.19 15.02
C PRO A 95 3.45 -9.97 14.66
N ASP A 96 2.88 -9.02 13.93
CA ASP A 96 3.51 -7.75 13.54
C ASP A 96 4.75 -7.86 12.64
N LEU A 97 5.12 -9.08 12.19
CA LEU A 97 6.17 -9.28 11.20
C LEU A 97 5.59 -9.23 9.79
N ARG A 98 6.05 -8.28 8.98
CA ARG A 98 5.72 -8.22 7.56
C ARG A 98 6.74 -9.02 6.76
N LEU A 99 6.24 -9.96 5.98
CA LEU A 99 7.04 -10.76 5.06
C LEU A 99 6.91 -10.21 3.64
N ILE A 100 8.01 -10.31 2.89
CA ILE A 100 8.06 -9.99 1.47
C ILE A 100 8.55 -11.23 0.76
N LYS A 101 7.74 -11.72 -0.17
CA LYS A 101 8.02 -12.97 -0.90
C LYS A 101 7.62 -12.84 -2.37
N ARG A 102 8.26 -13.67 -3.19
CA ARG A 102 7.94 -13.79 -4.61
C ARG A 102 6.95 -14.93 -4.83
N VAL A 103 5.95 -14.69 -5.65
CA VAL A 103 4.99 -15.72 -6.09
C VAL A 103 5.68 -16.67 -7.06
N ILE A 104 5.70 -17.96 -6.73
CA ILE A 104 6.29 -19.02 -7.54
C ILE A 104 5.18 -19.88 -8.15
N GLY A 105 4.21 -20.33 -7.34
CA GLY A 105 3.08 -21.13 -7.77
C GLY A 105 1.79 -20.33 -7.78
N LEU A 106 0.89 -20.66 -8.69
CA LEU A 106 -0.45 -20.10 -8.81
C LEU A 106 -1.51 -21.10 -8.34
N PRO A 107 -2.73 -20.65 -8.01
CA PRO A 107 -3.82 -21.56 -7.61
C PRO A 107 -4.05 -22.67 -8.62
N GLY A 108 -4.19 -23.92 -8.13
CA GLY A 108 -4.41 -25.11 -8.97
C GLY A 108 -3.15 -25.75 -9.55
N GLU A 109 -1.98 -25.18 -9.32
CA GLU A 109 -0.71 -25.76 -9.76
C GLU A 109 -0.09 -26.69 -8.72
N THR A 110 0.61 -27.71 -9.18
CA THR A 110 1.43 -28.58 -8.36
C THR A 110 2.87 -28.10 -8.40
N LEU A 111 3.42 -27.79 -7.22
CA LEU A 111 4.79 -27.32 -7.07
C LEU A 111 5.64 -28.42 -6.44
N GLU A 112 6.77 -28.76 -7.06
CA GLU A 112 7.71 -29.73 -6.59
C GLU A 112 9.10 -29.13 -6.55
N ILE A 113 9.88 -29.43 -5.50
CA ILE A 113 11.27 -28.99 -5.38
C ILE A 113 12.15 -30.25 -5.47
N ARG A 114 13.01 -30.32 -6.48
CA ARG A 114 13.94 -31.41 -6.69
C ARG A 114 15.36 -30.87 -6.79
N VAL A 115 16.23 -31.30 -5.87
CA VAL A 115 17.66 -30.95 -5.87
C VAL A 115 17.93 -29.44 -5.92
N GLY A 116 16.97 -28.61 -5.43
CA GLY A 116 17.08 -27.14 -5.42
C GLY A 116 16.40 -26.44 -6.59
N ASP A 117 15.96 -27.18 -7.61
CA ASP A 117 15.18 -26.67 -8.72
C ASP A 117 13.68 -26.78 -8.45
N ILE A 118 12.94 -25.84 -8.99
CA ILE A 118 11.50 -25.75 -8.81
C ILE A 118 10.81 -26.20 -10.09
N TYR A 119 9.96 -27.22 -9.95
CA TYR A 119 9.13 -27.75 -11.03
C TYR A 119 7.69 -27.38 -10.78
N ILE A 120 7.00 -26.95 -11.82
CA ILE A 120 5.59 -26.58 -11.78
C ILE A 120 4.84 -27.46 -12.76
N ASN A 121 3.85 -28.23 -12.27
CA ASN A 121 3.10 -29.24 -13.04
C ASN A 121 4.01 -30.28 -13.72
N GLY A 122 5.20 -30.52 -13.16
CA GLY A 122 6.16 -31.51 -13.65
C GLY A 122 7.22 -30.97 -14.61
N GLU A 123 7.17 -29.67 -14.94
CA GLU A 123 8.15 -28.97 -15.80
C GLU A 123 8.94 -27.91 -15.02
#